data_1278a871dff0367902e683b7f8e49317
#
_entry.id   1278a871dff0367902e683b7f8e49317
#
_cell.length_a   1.000
_cell.length_b   1.000
_cell.length_c   1.000
_cell.angle_alpha   90.00
_cell.angle_beta   90.00
_cell.angle_gamma   90.00
#
_symmetry.space_group_name_H-M   'P 1'
#
loop_
_entity.id
_entity.type
_entity.pdbx_description
1 polymer ?
#
loop_
_entity_poly.entity_id
_entity_poly.type
_entity_poly.pdbx_seq_one_letter_code
_entity_poly.pdbx_strand_id
1 'polypeptide(L)'
;MNLIIICLVMLSNLIAINAGQNNNLSTALVSRGWQEFTFENKSPNKYSPCGLGCIQVISQSSVSMLGRSIKKKLTSNSVLSWEWEILKPVLFSDITSKGSDDRSLALYITFPFDPETASFREKILRPMVELIEGENAPGRMLSYIWTGYGKADELYRSPFYGDVNVMIIKRNSSDPLNKWLKESVNLVADYQRAFGSKPNTISEILIGADTDDLLGSSIGRLRNLNLSQDK
;
A
#
# COMPACT_ATOMS: atom_id res chain seq x y z
N MET A 1 -24.65 21.19 -16.23
CA MET A 1 -25.19 20.75 -14.93
C MET A 1 -24.93 19.26 -14.62
N ASN A 2 -24.33 18.48 -15.52
CA ASN A 2 -24.08 17.05 -15.31
C ASN A 2 -22.64 16.70 -14.86
N LEU A 3 -21.70 17.63 -14.91
CA LEU A 3 -20.30 17.38 -14.53
C LEU A 3 -20.07 17.41 -13.02
N ILE A 4 -20.85 18.22 -12.30
CA ILE A 4 -20.77 18.35 -10.83
C ILE A 4 -21.35 17.13 -10.12
N ILE A 5 -22.38 16.52 -10.69
CA ILE A 5 -23.04 15.32 -10.12
C ILE A 5 -22.14 14.08 -10.26
N ILE A 6 -21.36 13.98 -11.34
CA ILE A 6 -20.39 12.88 -11.53
C ILE A 6 -19.21 12.99 -10.56
N CYS A 7 -18.78 14.22 -10.22
CA CYS A 7 -17.75 14.42 -9.17
C CYS A 7 -18.26 14.03 -7.78
N LEU A 8 -19.51 14.32 -7.43
CA LEU A 8 -20.06 13.96 -6.12
C LEU A 8 -20.23 12.45 -5.92
N VAL A 9 -20.56 11.71 -6.98
CA VAL A 9 -20.70 10.24 -6.91
C VAL A 9 -19.33 9.54 -6.83
N MET A 10 -18.27 10.16 -7.36
CA MET A 10 -16.89 9.64 -7.22
C MET A 10 -16.31 9.94 -5.84
N LEU A 11 -16.84 10.93 -5.11
CA LEU A 11 -16.42 11.31 -3.77
C LEU A 11 -16.98 10.43 -2.66
N SER A 12 -18.12 9.79 -2.88
CA SER A 12 -18.69 8.84 -1.91
C SER A 12 -17.85 7.57 -1.72
N ASN A 13 -16.76 7.40 -2.49
CA ASN A 13 -15.81 6.29 -2.38
C ASN A 13 -14.38 6.71 -1.98
N LEU A 14 -14.13 7.98 -1.67
CA LEU A 14 -12.94 8.39 -0.94
C LEU A 14 -13.17 8.00 0.53
N ILE A 15 -12.70 6.81 0.87
CA ILE A 15 -12.69 6.32 2.25
C ILE A 15 -11.73 7.23 2.99
N ALA A 16 -12.24 8.05 3.90
CA ALA A 16 -11.41 8.90 4.74
C ALA A 16 -10.41 8.03 5.52
N ILE A 17 -9.13 8.25 5.27
CA ILE A 17 -8.06 7.62 6.03
C ILE A 17 -7.90 8.45 7.31
N ASN A 18 -8.41 7.96 8.42
CA ASN A 18 -8.15 8.57 9.70
C ASN A 18 -6.80 8.07 10.25
N ALA A 19 -5.82 8.95 10.37
CA ALA A 19 -4.64 8.73 11.19
C ALA A 19 -5.06 8.76 12.67
N GLY A 20 -5.78 7.72 13.10
CA GLY A 20 -6.15 7.52 14.49
C GLY A 20 -4.97 6.97 15.26
N GLN A 21 -4.61 7.58 16.40
CA GLN A 21 -3.75 6.91 17.37
C GLN A 21 -4.52 5.70 17.90
N ASN A 22 -4.30 4.54 17.29
CA ASN A 22 -4.81 3.30 17.84
C ASN A 22 -3.99 2.97 19.11
N ASN A 23 -4.61 3.12 20.28
CA ASN A 23 -4.00 2.85 21.58
C ASN A 23 -3.56 1.38 21.74
N ASN A 24 -3.81 0.52 20.76
CA ASN A 24 -3.46 -0.90 20.74
C ASN A 24 -2.14 -1.19 20.00
N LEU A 25 -1.51 -0.19 19.38
CA LEU A 25 -0.23 -0.41 18.71
C LEU A 25 0.89 -0.55 19.73
N SER A 26 1.74 -1.59 19.58
CA SER A 26 2.81 -1.83 20.56
C SER A 26 3.79 -0.65 20.63
N THR A 27 4.24 -0.31 21.84
CA THR A 27 5.23 0.74 22.11
C THR A 27 6.49 0.55 21.26
N ALA A 28 6.89 -0.69 21.00
CA ALA A 28 8.05 -1.01 20.17
C ALA A 28 7.88 -0.62 18.70
N LEU A 29 6.67 -0.57 18.15
CA LEU A 29 6.40 -0.06 16.81
C LEU A 29 6.31 1.46 16.81
N VAL A 30 5.61 2.05 17.78
CA VAL A 30 5.47 3.51 17.93
C VAL A 30 6.85 4.17 18.09
N SER A 31 7.73 3.63 18.94
CA SER A 31 9.08 4.18 19.15
C SER A 31 9.99 4.12 17.90
N ARG A 32 9.61 3.31 16.90
CA ARG A 32 10.28 3.23 15.59
C ARG A 32 9.63 4.11 14.53
N GLY A 33 8.68 4.97 14.92
CA GLY A 33 7.98 5.91 14.03
C GLY A 33 6.85 5.28 13.21
N TRP A 34 6.39 4.07 13.58
CA TRP A 34 5.23 3.47 12.95
C TRP A 34 3.94 4.02 13.56
N GLN A 35 2.95 4.28 12.70
CA GLN A 35 1.60 4.68 13.07
C GLN A 35 0.58 3.91 12.22
N GLU A 36 -0.59 3.65 12.78
CA GLU A 36 -1.65 2.94 12.07
C GLU A 36 -2.60 3.94 11.40
N PHE A 37 -2.98 3.61 10.17
CA PHE A 37 -3.99 4.29 9.37
C PHE A 37 -5.18 3.36 9.23
N THR A 38 -6.32 3.79 9.73
CA THR A 38 -7.57 3.04 9.71
C THR A 38 -8.55 3.61 8.69
N PHE A 39 -9.51 2.82 8.26
CA PHE A 39 -10.57 3.22 7.34
C PHE A 39 -11.89 3.31 8.09
N GLU A 40 -12.72 4.27 7.70
CA GLU A 40 -14.04 4.46 8.30
C GLU A 40 -14.91 3.20 8.12
N ASN A 41 -15.59 2.78 9.19
CA ASN A 41 -16.45 1.60 9.24
C ASN A 41 -15.76 0.25 8.93
N LYS A 42 -14.41 0.20 9.01
CA LYS A 42 -13.63 -1.03 8.84
C LYS A 42 -12.92 -1.41 10.13
N SER A 43 -12.87 -2.70 10.44
CA SER A 43 -12.06 -3.21 11.55
C SER A 43 -10.57 -3.11 11.20
N PRO A 44 -9.71 -2.63 12.12
CA PRO A 44 -8.28 -2.57 11.86
C PRO A 44 -7.60 -3.93 11.99
N ASN A 45 -6.46 -4.09 11.32
CA ASN A 45 -5.57 -5.23 11.47
C ASN A 45 -4.88 -5.23 12.84
N LYS A 46 -4.25 -6.35 13.21
CA LYS A 46 -3.38 -6.43 14.38
C LYS A 46 -1.92 -6.46 13.93
N TYR A 47 -1.13 -5.53 14.47
CA TYR A 47 0.30 -5.41 14.19
C TYR A 47 1.13 -5.73 15.43
N SER A 48 2.17 -6.56 15.27
CA SER A 48 3.09 -6.89 16.36
C SER A 48 4.52 -7.06 15.87
N PRO A 49 5.53 -6.73 16.69
CA PRO A 49 6.90 -7.11 16.40
C PRO A 49 7.06 -8.63 16.40
N CYS A 50 7.86 -9.17 15.48
CA CYS A 50 8.20 -10.60 15.40
C CYS A 50 9.70 -10.87 15.38
N GLY A 51 10.49 -9.94 15.88
CA GLY A 51 11.94 -9.95 15.93
C GLY A 51 12.53 -8.62 15.49
N LEU A 52 13.85 -8.57 15.31
CA LEU A 52 14.53 -7.35 14.89
C LEU A 52 14.10 -6.96 13.47
N GLY A 53 13.48 -5.79 13.33
CA GLY A 53 13.00 -5.29 12.05
C GLY A 53 11.86 -6.11 11.42
N CYS A 54 11.29 -7.05 12.16
CA CYS A 54 10.18 -7.88 11.74
C CYS A 54 8.85 -7.32 12.24
N ILE A 55 7.84 -7.29 11.37
CA ILE A 55 6.45 -6.91 11.67
C ILE A 55 5.54 -8.05 11.22
N GLN A 56 4.70 -8.54 12.13
CA GLN A 56 3.61 -9.46 11.83
C GLN A 56 2.31 -8.68 11.68
N VAL A 57 1.55 -9.04 10.66
CA VAL A 57 0.21 -8.53 10.36
C VAL A 57 -0.77 -9.68 10.45
N ILE A 58 -1.81 -9.53 11.27
CA ILE A 58 -2.95 -10.44 11.34
C ILE A 58 -4.18 -9.67 10.90
N SER A 59 -4.80 -10.14 9.83
CA SER A 59 -6.06 -9.61 9.31
C SER A 59 -7.16 -10.65 9.46
N GLN A 60 -8.33 -10.21 9.93
CA GLN A 60 -9.52 -11.06 10.10
C GLN A 60 -10.75 -10.22 9.81
N SER A 61 -11.30 -10.36 8.61
CA SER A 61 -12.38 -9.51 8.09
C SER A 61 -12.07 -8.03 8.38
N SER A 62 -10.83 -7.61 8.07
CA SER A 62 -10.28 -6.33 8.50
C SER A 62 -9.34 -5.74 7.47
N VAL A 63 -9.16 -4.42 7.52
CA VAL A 63 -8.20 -3.68 6.72
C VAL A 63 -7.68 -2.47 7.50
N SER A 64 -6.38 -2.29 7.52
CA SER A 64 -5.68 -1.08 7.92
C SER A 64 -4.26 -1.09 7.38
N MET A 65 -3.56 0.03 7.48
CA MET A 65 -2.16 0.15 7.07
C MET A 65 -1.31 0.65 8.24
N LEU A 66 -0.15 0.06 8.42
CA LEU A 66 0.88 0.50 9.35
C LEU A 66 1.95 1.24 8.56
N GLY A 67 2.08 2.55 8.73
CA GLY A 67 2.93 3.41 7.95
C GLY A 67 4.03 4.10 8.73
N ARG A 68 5.08 4.47 8.01
CA ARG A 68 6.20 5.25 8.53
C ARG A 68 6.72 6.22 7.48
N SER A 69 6.86 7.49 7.85
CA SER A 69 7.50 8.50 6.99
C SER A 69 9.00 8.21 6.82
N ILE A 70 9.49 8.33 5.60
CA ILE A 70 10.91 8.11 5.27
C ILE A 70 11.53 9.32 4.60
N LYS A 71 10.82 10.02 3.71
CA LYS A 71 11.28 11.22 2.95
C LYS A 71 12.69 11.05 2.37
N LYS A 72 12.89 10.05 1.53
CA LYS A 72 14.20 9.71 0.94
C LYS A 72 14.23 10.06 -0.54
N LYS A 73 15.28 10.78 -1.00
CA LYS A 73 15.54 11.01 -2.42
C LYS A 73 15.84 9.70 -3.13
N LEU A 74 15.47 9.62 -4.40
CA LEU A 74 15.69 8.47 -5.26
C LEU A 74 16.68 8.79 -6.36
N THR A 75 17.42 7.76 -6.79
CA THR A 75 18.26 7.75 -7.98
C THR A 75 17.79 6.65 -8.91
N SER A 76 18.22 6.63 -10.17
CA SER A 76 17.88 5.57 -11.13
C SER A 76 18.21 4.16 -10.63
N ASN A 77 19.16 4.06 -9.68
CA ASN A 77 19.63 2.80 -9.09
C ASN A 77 19.06 2.53 -7.70
N SER A 78 17.95 3.20 -7.32
CA SER A 78 17.31 2.95 -6.03
C SER A 78 16.64 1.59 -6.00
N VAL A 79 17.19 0.69 -5.19
CA VAL A 79 16.70 -0.68 -5.00
C VAL A 79 15.99 -0.81 -3.67
N LEU A 80 14.73 -1.19 -3.71
CA LEU A 80 13.94 -1.57 -2.55
C LEU A 80 13.99 -3.09 -2.39
N SER A 81 14.36 -3.56 -1.20
CA SER A 81 14.39 -4.99 -0.88
C SER A 81 13.72 -5.27 0.45
N TRP A 82 13.08 -6.44 0.54
CA TRP A 82 12.46 -6.94 1.77
C TRP A 82 12.39 -8.46 1.73
N GLU A 83 12.05 -9.04 2.87
CA GLU A 83 11.64 -10.44 2.98
C GLU A 83 10.27 -10.51 3.60
N TRP A 84 9.45 -11.41 3.11
CA TRP A 84 8.13 -11.69 3.66
C TRP A 84 7.80 -13.18 3.66
N GLU A 85 6.90 -13.56 4.53
CA GLU A 85 6.32 -14.91 4.56
C GLU A 85 4.83 -14.82 4.85
N ILE A 86 4.07 -15.75 4.30
CA ILE A 86 2.66 -15.93 4.63
C ILE A 86 2.49 -17.23 5.40
N LEU A 87 1.90 -17.14 6.59
CA LEU A 87 1.54 -18.29 7.44
C LEU A 87 0.11 -18.74 7.15
N LYS A 88 -0.77 -17.79 6.82
CA LYS A 88 -2.14 -18.06 6.40
C LYS A 88 -2.49 -17.14 5.22
N PRO A 89 -2.78 -17.68 4.03
CA PRO A 89 -3.05 -16.87 2.85
C PRO A 89 -4.54 -16.53 2.71
N VAL A 90 -4.83 -15.45 1.96
CA VAL A 90 -6.07 -15.30 1.21
C VAL A 90 -5.98 -16.20 -0.02
N LEU A 91 -7.01 -16.99 -0.28
CA LEU A 91 -6.99 -18.00 -1.37
C LEU A 91 -7.69 -17.51 -2.64
N PHE A 92 -8.82 -16.85 -2.48
CA PHE A 92 -9.66 -16.44 -3.61
C PHE A 92 -9.88 -14.93 -3.56
N SER A 93 -9.09 -14.20 -4.33
CA SER A 93 -9.26 -12.76 -4.47
C SER A 93 -8.99 -12.35 -5.91
N ASP A 94 -9.75 -11.36 -6.37
CA ASP A 94 -9.53 -10.70 -7.65
C ASP A 94 -9.22 -9.21 -7.37
N ILE A 95 -7.95 -8.86 -7.40
CA ILE A 95 -7.47 -7.50 -7.10
C ILE A 95 -7.95 -6.44 -8.09
N THR A 96 -8.59 -6.84 -9.19
CA THR A 96 -9.13 -5.92 -10.20
C THR A 96 -10.58 -5.54 -9.94
N SER A 97 -11.26 -6.25 -9.03
CA SER A 97 -12.70 -6.12 -8.76
C SER A 97 -12.95 -5.61 -7.35
N LYS A 98 -13.74 -4.52 -7.24
CA LYS A 98 -14.22 -4.04 -5.94
C LYS A 98 -15.03 -5.11 -5.22
N GLY A 99 -14.80 -5.27 -3.93
CA GLY A 99 -15.50 -6.25 -3.10
C GLY A 99 -14.93 -7.67 -3.20
N SER A 100 -13.77 -7.84 -3.84
CA SER A 100 -13.03 -9.11 -3.89
C SER A 100 -11.51 -8.91 -3.99
N ASP A 101 -11.00 -7.71 -3.73
CA ASP A 101 -9.58 -7.38 -3.88
C ASP A 101 -8.73 -7.63 -2.62
N ASP A 102 -9.15 -8.58 -1.80
CA ASP A 102 -8.42 -9.04 -0.62
C ASP A 102 -6.98 -9.45 -0.94
N ARG A 103 -6.07 -9.19 -0.01
CA ARG A 103 -4.64 -9.52 -0.14
C ARG A 103 -4.03 -9.95 1.19
N SER A 104 -3.20 -10.99 1.12
CA SER A 104 -2.57 -11.60 2.30
C SER A 104 -1.62 -10.67 3.01
N LEU A 105 -0.85 -9.90 2.24
CA LEU A 105 0.11 -8.89 2.72
C LEU A 105 0.45 -7.95 1.58
N ALA A 106 0.67 -6.69 1.90
CA ALA A 106 1.12 -5.69 0.95
C ALA A 106 2.15 -4.74 1.56
N LEU A 107 3.07 -4.31 0.70
CA LEU A 107 4.03 -3.24 0.96
C LEU A 107 3.70 -2.08 0.04
N TYR A 108 3.37 -0.93 0.61
CA TYR A 108 3.00 0.27 -0.14
C TYR A 108 4.11 1.30 -0.04
N ILE A 109 4.39 1.96 -1.15
CA ILE A 109 5.33 3.07 -1.24
C ILE A 109 4.57 4.27 -1.78
N THR A 110 4.50 5.34 -0.99
CA THR A 110 3.86 6.58 -1.42
C THR A 110 4.88 7.59 -1.94
N PHE A 111 4.43 8.38 -2.89
CA PHE A 111 5.21 9.43 -3.54
C PHE A 111 4.50 10.76 -3.36
N PRO A 112 5.24 11.88 -3.18
CA PRO A 112 4.63 13.20 -3.12
C PRO A 112 3.84 13.51 -4.39
N PHE A 113 2.84 14.38 -4.26
CA PHE A 113 2.20 14.93 -5.45
C PHE A 113 3.21 15.76 -6.23
N ASP A 114 3.32 15.48 -7.53
CA ASP A 114 4.18 16.21 -8.46
C ASP A 114 3.31 16.86 -9.54
N PRO A 115 3.10 18.17 -9.50
CA PRO A 115 2.27 18.87 -10.47
C PRO A 115 2.83 18.83 -11.89
N GLU A 116 4.14 18.60 -12.08
CA GLU A 116 4.76 18.56 -13.42
C GLU A 116 4.38 17.28 -14.17
N THR A 117 4.32 16.16 -13.45
CA THR A 117 4.04 14.83 -14.03
C THR A 117 2.61 14.35 -13.79
N ALA A 118 1.84 15.07 -12.98
CA ALA A 118 0.44 14.74 -12.69
C ALA A 118 -0.44 14.86 -13.93
N SER A 119 -1.33 13.92 -14.12
CA SER A 119 -2.38 13.97 -15.14
C SER A 119 -3.35 15.12 -14.88
N PHE A 120 -4.09 15.52 -15.91
CA PHE A 120 -5.12 16.55 -15.77
C PHE A 120 -6.15 16.20 -14.67
N ARG A 121 -6.53 14.93 -14.55
CA ARG A 121 -7.44 14.45 -13.52
C ARG A 121 -6.86 14.57 -12.11
N GLU A 122 -5.59 14.18 -11.92
CA GLU A 122 -4.90 14.34 -10.64
C GLU A 122 -4.85 15.81 -10.20
N LYS A 123 -4.57 16.71 -11.13
CA LYS A 123 -4.52 18.17 -10.86
C LYS A 123 -5.88 18.74 -10.45
N ILE A 124 -6.97 18.34 -11.14
CA ILE A 124 -8.32 18.80 -10.80
C ILE A 124 -8.78 18.29 -9.43
N LEU A 125 -8.44 17.05 -9.09
CA LEU A 125 -8.87 16.43 -7.84
C LEU A 125 -7.99 16.83 -6.64
N ARG A 126 -6.77 17.31 -6.88
CA ARG A 126 -5.79 17.61 -5.82
C ARG A 126 -6.32 18.54 -4.72
N PRO A 127 -6.98 19.69 -5.01
CA PRO A 127 -7.48 20.57 -3.95
C PRO A 127 -8.48 19.89 -3.02
N MET A 128 -9.24 18.93 -3.54
CA MET A 128 -10.20 18.16 -2.77
C MET A 128 -9.52 17.10 -1.92
N VAL A 129 -8.50 16.42 -2.47
CA VAL A 129 -7.66 15.47 -1.71
C VAL A 129 -6.98 16.20 -0.54
N GLU A 130 -6.43 17.40 -0.78
CA GLU A 130 -5.80 18.21 0.27
C GLU A 130 -6.78 18.71 1.34
N LEU A 131 -8.02 18.97 0.96
CA LEU A 131 -9.06 19.35 1.92
C LEU A 131 -9.41 18.20 2.88
N ILE A 132 -9.39 16.95 2.40
CA ILE A 132 -9.78 15.76 3.17
C ILE A 132 -8.59 15.17 3.91
N GLU A 133 -7.45 15.01 3.24
CA GLU A 133 -6.26 14.27 3.69
C GLU A 133 -5.13 15.20 4.18
N GLY A 134 -5.27 16.52 4.00
CA GLY A 134 -4.26 17.53 4.32
C GLY A 134 -3.28 17.80 3.17
N GLU A 135 -2.55 18.90 3.28
CA GLU A 135 -1.61 19.40 2.26
C GLU A 135 -0.48 18.41 1.89
N ASN A 136 -0.13 17.52 2.82
CA ASN A 136 0.89 16.49 2.61
C ASN A 136 0.35 15.17 2.08
N ALA A 137 -0.90 15.12 1.66
CA ALA A 137 -1.50 13.91 1.08
C ALA A 137 -0.62 13.37 -0.07
N PRO A 138 -0.42 12.04 -0.15
CA PRO A 138 0.33 11.43 -1.23
C PRO A 138 -0.25 11.76 -2.61
N GLY A 139 0.62 11.81 -3.62
CA GLY A 139 0.19 11.93 -5.01
C GLY A 139 -0.07 10.58 -5.64
N ARG A 140 0.88 9.67 -5.54
CA ARG A 140 0.82 8.33 -6.14
C ARG A 140 1.32 7.26 -5.18
N MET A 141 0.94 6.00 -5.45
CA MET A 141 1.30 4.84 -4.66
C MET A 141 1.67 3.65 -5.56
N LEU A 142 2.76 2.98 -5.25
CA LEU A 142 3.05 1.63 -5.71
C LEU A 142 2.74 0.64 -4.59
N SER A 143 2.00 -0.42 -4.92
CA SER A 143 1.61 -1.46 -3.98
C SER A 143 2.17 -2.81 -4.42
N TYR A 144 3.19 -3.32 -3.73
CA TYR A 144 3.70 -4.68 -3.94
C TYR A 144 2.87 -5.64 -3.12
N ILE A 145 2.23 -6.61 -3.75
CA ILE A 145 1.21 -7.43 -3.10
C ILE A 145 1.47 -8.93 -3.16
N TRP A 146 1.06 -9.61 -2.10
CA TRP A 146 0.86 -11.04 -2.04
C TRP A 146 -0.65 -11.31 -2.04
N THR A 147 -1.17 -11.77 -3.15
CA THR A 147 -2.61 -11.94 -3.40
C THR A 147 -3.02 -13.41 -3.41
N GLY A 148 -4.31 -13.69 -3.59
CA GLY A 148 -4.82 -15.05 -3.82
C GLY A 148 -4.51 -15.56 -5.21
N TYR A 149 -4.66 -14.72 -6.24
CA TYR A 149 -4.51 -15.09 -7.64
C TYR A 149 -3.80 -13.99 -8.43
N GLY A 150 -3.20 -14.35 -9.56
CA GLY A 150 -2.55 -13.44 -10.50
C GLY A 150 -1.10 -13.84 -10.79
N LYS A 151 -0.52 -13.24 -11.83
CA LYS A 151 0.83 -13.56 -12.28
C LYS A 151 1.83 -12.58 -11.71
N ALA A 152 2.99 -13.10 -11.29
CA ALA A 152 4.08 -12.28 -10.76
C ALA A 152 4.52 -11.19 -11.76
N ASP A 153 4.82 -10.01 -11.23
CA ASP A 153 5.25 -8.79 -11.92
C ASP A 153 4.21 -8.17 -12.87
N GLU A 154 2.96 -8.66 -12.87
CA GLU A 154 1.86 -7.96 -13.53
C GLU A 154 1.43 -6.73 -12.74
N LEU A 155 1.07 -5.66 -13.50
CA LEU A 155 0.59 -4.40 -12.97
C LEU A 155 -0.92 -4.30 -13.13
N TYR A 156 -1.58 -3.86 -12.07
CA TYR A 156 -3.01 -3.56 -12.07
C TYR A 156 -3.26 -2.21 -11.42
N ARG A 157 -4.24 -1.48 -11.94
CA ARG A 157 -4.72 -0.26 -11.30
C ARG A 157 -5.69 -0.60 -10.18
N SER A 158 -5.59 0.09 -9.07
CA SER A 158 -6.52 -0.13 -7.96
C SER A 158 -7.96 0.10 -8.41
N PRO A 159 -8.89 -0.80 -8.09
CA PRO A 159 -10.31 -0.60 -8.38
C PRO A 159 -10.92 0.56 -7.60
N PHE A 160 -10.28 0.99 -6.49
CA PHE A 160 -10.72 2.11 -5.66
C PHE A 160 -10.06 3.42 -6.05
N TYR A 161 -8.74 3.43 -6.21
CA TYR A 161 -7.94 4.65 -6.40
C TYR A 161 -7.54 4.88 -7.87
N GLY A 162 -7.82 3.92 -8.76
CA GLY A 162 -7.52 4.05 -10.19
C GLY A 162 -6.05 4.30 -10.48
N ASP A 163 -5.79 5.33 -11.28
CA ASP A 163 -4.45 5.61 -11.82
C ASP A 163 -3.42 6.07 -10.78
N VAL A 164 -3.84 6.49 -9.59
CA VAL A 164 -2.90 6.97 -8.55
C VAL A 164 -2.36 5.86 -7.66
N ASN A 165 -2.96 4.65 -7.70
CA ASN A 165 -2.43 3.47 -7.02
C ASN A 165 -2.28 2.32 -8.01
N VAL A 166 -1.04 1.95 -8.31
CA VAL A 166 -0.72 0.80 -9.15
C VAL A 166 -0.21 -0.33 -8.29
N MET A 167 -0.88 -1.48 -8.41
CA MET A 167 -0.56 -2.71 -7.70
C MET A 167 0.32 -3.59 -8.60
N ILE A 168 1.38 -4.15 -8.02
CA ILE A 168 2.30 -5.09 -8.67
C ILE A 168 2.25 -6.40 -7.88
N ILE A 169 1.76 -7.45 -8.52
CA ILE A 169 1.76 -8.78 -7.89
C ILE A 169 3.20 -9.27 -7.79
N LYS A 170 3.65 -9.58 -6.58
CA LYS A 170 4.94 -10.24 -6.38
C LYS A 170 4.76 -11.72 -6.10
N ARG A 171 3.70 -12.08 -5.36
CA ARG A 171 3.40 -13.45 -4.95
C ARG A 171 1.90 -13.71 -4.97
N ASN A 172 1.54 -14.99 -5.04
CA ASN A 172 0.15 -15.44 -4.96
C ASN A 172 0.02 -16.70 -4.09
N SER A 173 -1.20 -17.27 -4.01
CA SER A 173 -1.48 -18.43 -3.16
C SER A 173 -0.77 -19.73 -3.57
N SER A 174 -0.15 -19.79 -4.75
CA SER A 174 0.67 -20.93 -5.19
C SER A 174 2.11 -20.86 -4.70
N ASP A 175 2.55 -19.72 -4.18
CA ASP A 175 3.89 -19.55 -3.62
C ASP A 175 4.04 -20.30 -2.28
N PRO A 176 5.27 -20.72 -1.91
CA PRO A 176 5.50 -21.46 -0.67
C PRO A 176 5.10 -20.68 0.57
N LEU A 177 4.25 -21.29 1.40
CA LEU A 177 3.86 -20.78 2.72
C LEU A 177 4.89 -21.16 3.79
N ASN A 178 4.88 -20.42 4.92
CA ASN A 178 5.77 -20.66 6.06
C ASN A 178 7.26 -20.64 5.68
N LYS A 179 7.59 -19.82 4.66
CA LYS A 179 8.94 -19.66 4.15
C LYS A 179 9.20 -18.20 3.85
N TRP A 180 10.33 -17.69 4.33
CA TRP A 180 10.80 -16.35 3.99
C TRP A 180 11.21 -16.30 2.52
N LEU A 181 10.54 -15.44 1.76
CA LEU A 181 10.86 -15.14 0.36
C LEU A 181 11.40 -13.73 0.28
N LYS A 182 12.47 -13.56 -0.48
CA LYS A 182 13.13 -12.26 -0.68
C LYS A 182 12.64 -11.61 -1.97
N GLU A 183 12.37 -10.31 -1.87
CA GLU A 183 12.09 -9.45 -3.01
C GLU A 183 13.17 -8.37 -3.14
N SER A 184 13.39 -7.97 -4.38
CA SER A 184 14.27 -6.87 -4.73
C SER A 184 13.77 -6.23 -6.03
N VAL A 185 13.52 -4.92 -6.01
CA VAL A 185 12.95 -4.19 -7.14
C VAL A 185 13.70 -2.88 -7.35
N ASN A 186 13.84 -2.45 -8.60
CA ASN A 186 14.22 -1.08 -8.90
C ASN A 186 12.98 -0.20 -8.81
N LEU A 187 12.89 0.57 -7.72
CA LEU A 187 11.71 1.36 -7.40
C LEU A 187 11.41 2.44 -8.45
N VAL A 188 12.45 3.04 -9.04
CA VAL A 188 12.30 4.07 -10.07
C VAL A 188 11.81 3.48 -11.39
N ALA A 189 12.32 2.30 -11.76
CA ALA A 189 11.87 1.59 -12.95
C ALA A 189 10.41 1.13 -12.83
N ASP A 190 10.01 0.60 -11.66
CA ASP A 190 8.62 0.21 -11.42
C ASP A 190 7.68 1.42 -11.44
N TYR A 191 8.08 2.53 -10.83
CA TYR A 191 7.29 3.77 -10.91
C TYR A 191 7.15 4.26 -12.36
N GLN A 192 8.24 4.25 -13.13
CA GLN A 192 8.20 4.67 -14.54
C GLN A 192 7.31 3.76 -15.38
N ARG A 193 7.33 2.46 -15.12
CA ARG A 193 6.45 1.48 -15.77
C ARG A 193 4.97 1.71 -15.41
N ALA A 194 4.70 2.10 -14.15
CA ALA A 194 3.36 2.33 -13.65
C ALA A 194 2.75 3.67 -14.11
N PHE A 195 3.55 4.75 -14.09
CA PHE A 195 3.05 6.12 -14.22
C PHE A 195 3.64 6.90 -15.40
N GLY A 196 4.58 6.31 -16.16
CA GLY A 196 5.19 6.96 -17.34
C GLY A 196 6.21 8.07 -17.03
N SER A 197 6.49 8.36 -15.77
CA SER A 197 7.44 9.38 -15.30
C SER A 197 8.40 8.81 -14.25
N LYS A 198 9.39 9.60 -13.83
CA LYS A 198 10.35 9.18 -12.78
C LYS A 198 10.06 9.92 -11.47
N PRO A 199 10.07 9.25 -10.32
CA PRO A 199 9.91 9.90 -9.03
C PRO A 199 11.23 10.48 -8.56
N ASN A 200 11.17 11.60 -7.82
CA ASN A 200 12.35 12.21 -7.20
C ASN A 200 12.55 11.75 -5.74
N THR A 201 11.45 11.46 -5.05
CA THR A 201 11.46 11.10 -3.63
C THR A 201 10.34 10.12 -3.31
N ILE A 202 10.49 9.40 -2.21
CA ILE A 202 9.37 8.73 -1.54
C ILE A 202 8.95 9.50 -0.30
N SER A 203 7.68 9.40 0.08
CA SER A 203 7.13 10.01 1.29
C SER A 203 7.11 9.01 2.45
N GLU A 204 6.50 7.86 2.21
CA GLU A 204 6.22 6.87 3.25
C GLU A 204 6.37 5.45 2.74
N ILE A 205 6.57 4.55 3.67
CA ILE A 205 6.40 3.10 3.47
C ILE A 205 5.30 2.63 4.40
N LEU A 206 4.33 1.85 3.85
CA LEU A 206 3.27 1.28 4.64
C LEU A 206 3.20 -0.24 4.41
N ILE A 207 2.71 -0.96 5.43
CA ILE A 207 2.52 -2.41 5.42
C ILE A 207 1.08 -2.68 5.84
N GLY A 208 0.39 -3.56 5.15
CA GLY A 208 -0.99 -3.90 5.50
C GLY A 208 -1.42 -5.24 4.91
N ALA A 209 -2.58 -5.68 5.32
CA ALA A 209 -3.32 -6.78 4.75
C ALA A 209 -4.78 -6.35 4.58
N ASP A 210 -5.50 -7.04 3.73
CA ASP A 210 -6.89 -6.75 3.42
C ASP A 210 -7.65 -8.06 3.31
N THR A 211 -8.69 -8.22 4.14
CA THR A 211 -9.50 -9.43 4.19
C THR A 211 -10.96 -9.11 4.52
N ASP A 212 -11.37 -7.87 4.32
CA ASP A 212 -12.69 -7.43 4.75
C ASP A 212 -13.78 -7.63 3.68
N ASP A 213 -13.41 -7.71 2.41
CA ASP A 213 -14.35 -7.90 1.31
C ASP A 213 -14.90 -9.34 1.28
N LEU A 214 -14.04 -10.33 1.37
CA LEU A 214 -14.40 -11.76 1.34
C LEU A 214 -14.60 -12.37 2.73
N LEU A 215 -14.58 -11.51 3.78
CA LEU A 215 -14.69 -11.92 5.18
C LEU A 215 -13.68 -13.00 5.56
N GLY A 216 -12.49 -12.92 4.96
CA GLY A 216 -11.42 -13.88 5.11
C GLY A 216 -10.48 -13.60 6.29
N SER A 217 -9.33 -14.24 6.26
CA SER A 217 -8.25 -13.93 7.20
C SER A 217 -6.89 -14.24 6.60
N SER A 218 -5.88 -13.48 7.01
CA SER A 218 -4.49 -13.72 6.65
C SER A 218 -3.56 -13.51 7.85
N ILE A 219 -2.40 -14.19 7.81
CA ILE A 219 -1.28 -13.94 8.72
C ILE A 219 -0.03 -13.84 7.87
N GLY A 220 0.56 -12.67 7.85
CA GLY A 220 1.78 -12.38 7.12
C GLY A 220 2.84 -11.72 8.00
N ARG A 221 4.10 -11.84 7.61
CA ARG A 221 5.24 -11.20 8.26
C ARG A 221 6.14 -10.55 7.22
N LEU A 222 6.72 -9.41 7.57
CA LEU A 222 7.68 -8.69 6.73
C LEU A 222 8.90 -8.28 7.57
N ARG A 223 10.10 -8.44 7.01
CA ARG A 223 11.37 -8.06 7.65
C ARG A 223 12.40 -7.57 6.63
N ASN A 224 13.54 -7.13 7.12
CA ASN A 224 14.71 -6.74 6.32
C ASN A 224 14.39 -5.69 5.24
N LEU A 225 13.42 -4.81 5.53
CA LEU A 225 13.03 -3.73 4.63
C LEU A 225 14.18 -2.72 4.50
N ASN A 226 14.71 -2.58 3.30
CA ASN A 226 15.85 -1.73 3.01
C ASN A 226 15.67 -1.00 1.66
N LEU A 227 15.99 0.28 1.64
CA LEU A 227 16.11 1.07 0.43
C LEU A 227 17.57 1.49 0.26
N SER A 228 18.28 0.80 -0.62
CA SER A 228 19.66 1.09 -1.00
C SER A 228 19.71 1.95 -2.26
N GLN A 229 20.84 2.61 -2.43
CA GLN A 229 21.21 3.33 -3.64
C GLN A 229 22.61 2.86 -3.96
N ASP A 230 22.75 2.07 -5.02
CA ASP A 230 24.07 1.74 -5.52
C ASP A 230 24.73 3.01 -6.08
N LYS A 231 25.99 3.19 -5.72
CA LYS A 231 26.78 4.35 -6.13
C LYS A 231 27.11 4.28 -7.60
#